data_84319870f583bee09ef7ee7d0c6325d3
#
_entry.id   84319870f583bee09ef7ee7d0c6325d3
#
_cell.length_a   1.000
_cell.length_b   1.000
_cell.length_c   1.000
_cell.angle_alpha   90.00
_cell.angle_beta   90.00
_cell.angle_gamma   90.00
#
_symmetry.space_group_name_H-M   'P 1'
#
loop_
_entity.id
_entity.type
_entity.pdbx_description
1 polymer ?
#
loop_
_entity_poly.entity_id
_entity_poly.type
_entity_poly.pdbx_seq_one_letter_code
_entity_poly.pdbx_strand_id
1 'polypeptide(L)'
;DIALIPHFFNHKWAKDLNKTLSEIFFVPDKYMDYFEGSYQFKEDSYLPGKSQLHQYISELLPILRNQKIDKVFYTNILDDYSADLQNAGFVKSFGGILHATNHQDLAIGQQKKLIDYENSIMKMSKQTIVASELMKNQVPYNVDVMGLPVHMEFQYPSVSKKILFSHRLMKDKNIDMLLELPEELKEKIIVTCPSGSTTYVGKVQKVFKRFYFKKPKEIYLQLIKESGFGLSFAIHDNFGYSLMEGIYSGLTYFVHDNDCTTYREFVLDELRFKTIDELLEKYNYYCDNPKERIKVVKRQQEKVKKFQVESWVDNFQKGIKL
;
A
#
# COMPACT_ATOMS: atom_id res chain seq x y z
N ASP A 1 -27.46 5.64 -4.95
CA ASP A 1 -26.53 4.51 -4.74
C ASP A 1 -25.32 4.68 -5.67
N ILE A 2 -24.17 4.16 -5.24
CA ILE A 2 -22.91 4.18 -5.96
C ILE A 2 -22.48 2.72 -6.17
N ALA A 3 -22.15 2.31 -7.40
CA ALA A 3 -21.63 0.97 -7.65
C ALA A 3 -20.10 0.94 -7.58
N LEU A 4 -19.52 -0.13 -7.05
CA LEU A 4 -18.08 -0.36 -7.02
C LEU A 4 -17.61 -0.96 -8.33
N ILE A 5 -16.51 -0.44 -8.87
CA ILE A 5 -15.70 -1.08 -9.90
C ILE A 5 -14.39 -1.55 -9.25
N PRO A 6 -14.29 -2.84 -8.94
CA PRO A 6 -13.13 -3.37 -8.21
C PRO A 6 -11.90 -3.51 -9.09
N HIS A 7 -10.72 -3.46 -8.45
CA HIS A 7 -9.46 -3.75 -9.11
C HIS A 7 -9.17 -5.27 -9.07
N PHE A 8 -9.20 -5.92 -10.21
CA PHE A 8 -9.11 -7.38 -10.35
C PHE A 8 -7.69 -7.94 -10.44
N PHE A 9 -6.67 -7.17 -10.09
CA PHE A 9 -5.30 -7.68 -10.08
C PHE A 9 -4.92 -8.28 -8.73
N ASN A 10 -4.03 -9.28 -8.74
CA ASN A 10 -3.63 -10.02 -7.55
C ASN A 10 -2.65 -9.22 -6.65
N HIS A 11 -3.04 -8.02 -6.27
CA HIS A 11 -2.31 -7.22 -5.28
C HIS A 11 -3.02 -7.32 -3.94
N LYS A 12 -2.26 -7.56 -2.86
CA LYS A 12 -2.82 -7.64 -1.51
C LYS A 12 -3.66 -6.40 -1.16
N TRP A 13 -3.14 -5.21 -1.44
CA TRP A 13 -3.84 -3.95 -1.19
C TRP A 13 -5.17 -3.86 -1.93
N ALA A 14 -5.24 -4.39 -3.16
CA ALA A 14 -6.47 -4.38 -3.94
C ALA A 14 -7.54 -5.27 -3.33
N LYS A 15 -7.17 -6.46 -2.84
CA LYS A 15 -8.10 -7.39 -2.18
C LYS A 15 -8.67 -6.77 -0.90
N ASP A 16 -7.80 -6.29 -0.03
CA ASP A 16 -8.19 -5.68 1.24
C ASP A 16 -9.07 -4.45 1.01
N LEU A 17 -8.73 -3.62 0.03
CA LEU A 17 -9.49 -2.42 -0.32
C LEU A 17 -10.83 -2.75 -1.01
N ASN A 18 -10.85 -3.69 -1.95
CA ASN A 18 -12.10 -4.16 -2.59
C ASN A 18 -13.08 -4.68 -1.55
N LYS A 19 -12.60 -5.48 -0.58
CA LYS A 19 -13.42 -5.97 0.51
C LYS A 19 -14.03 -4.82 1.31
N THR A 20 -13.21 -3.88 1.78
CA THR A 20 -13.70 -2.72 2.54
C THR A 20 -14.71 -1.89 1.74
N LEU A 21 -14.43 -1.62 0.47
CA LEU A 21 -15.32 -0.81 -0.37
C LEU A 21 -16.61 -1.54 -0.78
N SER A 22 -16.60 -2.87 -0.85
CA SER A 22 -17.82 -3.66 -1.11
C SER A 22 -18.83 -3.63 0.03
N GLU A 23 -18.39 -3.30 1.23
CA GLU A 23 -19.26 -3.07 2.40
C GLU A 23 -19.94 -1.68 2.35
N ILE A 24 -19.41 -0.76 1.54
CA ILE A 24 -19.89 0.64 1.42
C ILE A 24 -20.70 0.85 0.14
N PHE A 25 -20.26 0.26 -0.97
CA PHE A 25 -20.81 0.45 -2.30
C PHE A 25 -21.52 -0.80 -2.82
N PHE A 26 -22.45 -0.59 -3.73
CA PHE A 26 -23.16 -1.69 -4.38
C PHE A 26 -22.21 -2.56 -5.20
N VAL A 27 -22.29 -3.87 -4.98
CA VAL A 27 -21.63 -4.93 -5.74
C VAL A 27 -22.65 -6.01 -6.04
N PRO A 28 -22.72 -6.61 -7.26
CA PRO A 28 -23.59 -7.75 -7.51
C PRO A 28 -23.24 -8.96 -6.63
N ASP A 29 -24.24 -9.61 -6.01
CA ASP A 29 -24.08 -10.66 -4.98
C ASP A 29 -23.08 -11.76 -5.37
N LYS A 30 -23.10 -12.20 -6.61
CA LYS A 30 -22.16 -13.24 -7.10
C LYS A 30 -20.68 -12.88 -7.05
N TYR A 31 -20.36 -11.59 -6.88
CA TYR A 31 -18.98 -11.12 -6.74
C TYR A 31 -18.58 -10.88 -5.28
N MET A 32 -19.49 -10.97 -4.33
CA MET A 32 -19.17 -10.84 -2.91
C MET A 32 -18.19 -11.92 -2.44
N ASP A 33 -18.41 -13.19 -2.85
CA ASP A 33 -17.49 -14.30 -2.54
C ASP A 33 -16.06 -14.06 -3.06
N TYR A 34 -15.94 -13.29 -4.14
CA TYR A 34 -14.66 -12.89 -4.71
C TYR A 34 -13.84 -12.00 -3.77
N PHE A 35 -14.51 -11.12 -3.02
CA PHE A 35 -13.86 -10.22 -2.07
C PHE A 35 -13.58 -10.87 -0.72
N GLU A 36 -14.26 -11.98 -0.40
CA GLU A 36 -14.04 -12.74 0.83
C GLU A 36 -12.80 -13.66 0.81
N GLY A 37 -12.07 -13.70 -0.29
CA GLY A 37 -10.77 -14.36 -0.35
C GLY A 37 -10.78 -15.81 -0.85
N SER A 38 -11.92 -16.32 -1.33
CA SER A 38 -12.04 -17.69 -1.88
C SER A 38 -11.46 -17.84 -3.29
N TYR A 39 -11.21 -16.76 -4.01
CA TYR A 39 -10.68 -16.80 -5.37
C TYR A 39 -9.15 -16.71 -5.38
N GLN A 40 -8.49 -17.85 -5.61
CA GLN A 40 -7.07 -17.90 -5.91
C GLN A 40 -6.86 -17.60 -7.40
N PHE A 41 -6.30 -16.43 -7.72
CA PHE A 41 -5.73 -16.20 -9.04
C PHE A 41 -4.52 -17.13 -9.24
N LYS A 42 -4.42 -17.76 -10.40
CA LYS A 42 -3.16 -18.35 -10.82
C LYS A 42 -2.12 -17.23 -10.96
N GLU A 43 -1.01 -17.38 -10.27
CA GLU A 43 0.01 -16.33 -10.02
C GLU A 43 0.66 -15.71 -11.26
N ASP A 44 0.43 -16.24 -12.48
CA ASP A 44 1.30 -15.99 -13.64
C ASP A 44 0.69 -15.22 -14.82
N SER A 45 -0.48 -14.61 -14.71
CA SER A 45 -1.01 -13.91 -15.87
C SER A 45 -1.56 -12.51 -15.59
N TYR A 46 -0.97 -11.53 -16.25
CA TYR A 46 -1.45 -10.15 -16.34
C TYR A 46 -2.84 -10.05 -17.06
N LEU A 47 -3.21 -11.08 -17.80
CA LEU A 47 -4.44 -11.17 -18.60
C LEU A 47 -5.73 -11.51 -17.84
N PRO A 48 -5.75 -12.30 -16.77
CA PRO A 48 -6.99 -12.62 -16.06
C PRO A 48 -7.70 -11.41 -15.48
N GLY A 49 -6.95 -10.44 -14.96
CA GLY A 49 -7.54 -9.23 -14.36
C GLY A 49 -8.37 -8.41 -15.35
N LYS A 50 -7.90 -8.24 -16.58
CA LYS A 50 -8.63 -7.51 -17.64
C LYS A 50 -9.88 -8.26 -18.09
N SER A 51 -9.78 -9.55 -18.31
CA SER A 51 -10.93 -10.38 -18.70
C SER A 51 -12.01 -10.39 -17.62
N GLN A 52 -11.62 -10.45 -16.37
CA GLN A 52 -12.54 -10.42 -15.23
C GLN A 52 -13.20 -9.06 -15.06
N LEU A 53 -12.45 -7.96 -15.21
CA LEU A 53 -13.02 -6.63 -15.22
C LEU A 53 -14.02 -6.46 -16.36
N HIS A 54 -13.68 -6.92 -17.56
CA HIS A 54 -14.59 -6.89 -18.70
C HIS A 54 -15.87 -7.68 -18.46
N GLN A 55 -15.76 -8.90 -17.94
CA GLN A 55 -16.92 -9.72 -17.57
C GLN A 55 -17.75 -9.01 -16.49
N TYR A 56 -17.12 -8.50 -15.43
CA TYR A 56 -17.80 -7.78 -14.37
C TYR A 56 -18.58 -6.58 -14.91
N ILE A 57 -17.95 -5.74 -15.74
CA ILE A 57 -18.61 -4.57 -16.37
C ILE A 57 -19.80 -5.01 -17.22
N SER A 58 -19.66 -6.05 -18.05
CA SER A 58 -20.74 -6.50 -18.93
C SER A 58 -21.98 -6.96 -18.15
N GLU A 59 -21.78 -7.53 -16.96
CA GLU A 59 -22.84 -7.98 -16.07
C GLU A 59 -23.41 -6.86 -15.19
N LEU A 60 -22.58 -5.89 -14.84
CA LEU A 60 -23.00 -4.71 -14.07
C LEU A 60 -23.89 -3.77 -14.88
N LEU A 61 -23.64 -3.59 -16.15
CA LEU A 61 -24.38 -2.62 -17.00
C LEU A 61 -25.92 -2.80 -16.98
N PRO A 62 -26.49 -4.01 -17.14
CA PRO A 62 -27.94 -4.21 -17.01
C PRO A 62 -28.46 -3.83 -15.63
N ILE A 63 -27.69 -4.10 -14.59
CA ILE A 63 -28.07 -3.79 -13.20
C ILE A 63 -28.09 -2.28 -12.95
N LEU A 64 -27.06 -1.56 -13.40
CA LEU A 64 -27.02 -0.09 -13.31
C LEU A 64 -28.27 0.54 -13.92
N ARG A 65 -28.68 0.07 -15.12
CA ARG A 65 -29.89 0.56 -15.80
C ARG A 65 -31.16 0.24 -15.01
N ASN A 66 -31.34 -1.01 -14.58
CA ASN A 66 -32.55 -1.48 -13.90
C ASN A 66 -32.71 -0.81 -12.53
N GLN A 67 -31.64 -0.61 -11.80
CA GLN A 67 -31.66 -0.02 -10.46
C GLN A 67 -31.48 1.51 -10.48
N LYS A 68 -31.27 2.10 -11.67
CA LYS A 68 -31.01 3.54 -11.85
C LYS A 68 -29.80 4.05 -11.07
N ILE A 69 -28.77 3.22 -10.95
CA ILE A 69 -27.49 3.60 -10.37
C ILE A 69 -26.70 4.35 -11.46
N ASP A 70 -26.45 5.63 -11.23
CA ASP A 70 -25.80 6.51 -12.20
C ASP A 70 -24.43 7.03 -11.73
N LYS A 71 -23.88 6.43 -10.69
CA LYS A 71 -22.57 6.76 -10.11
C LYS A 71 -21.75 5.51 -9.88
N VAL A 72 -20.44 5.58 -10.17
CA VAL A 72 -19.52 4.48 -9.91
C VAL A 72 -18.27 4.97 -9.18
N PHE A 73 -17.69 4.07 -8.37
CA PHE A 73 -16.44 4.30 -7.68
C PHE A 73 -15.42 3.20 -8.05
N TYR A 74 -14.23 3.60 -8.49
CA TYR A 74 -13.16 2.70 -8.90
C TYR A 74 -12.18 2.46 -7.74
N THR A 75 -11.90 1.21 -7.43
CA THR A 75 -10.83 0.86 -6.49
C THR A 75 -9.47 1.33 -7.00
N ASN A 76 -9.25 1.31 -8.33
CA ASN A 76 -8.13 1.97 -8.99
C ASN A 76 -8.66 2.79 -10.18
N ILE A 77 -8.58 4.11 -10.08
CA ILE A 77 -9.19 5.02 -11.06
C ILE A 77 -8.51 5.00 -12.43
N LEU A 78 -7.30 4.45 -12.55
CA LEU A 78 -6.59 4.30 -13.83
C LEU A 78 -6.83 2.94 -14.49
N ASP A 79 -7.72 2.11 -13.96
CA ASP A 79 -8.09 0.86 -14.61
C ASP A 79 -8.81 1.12 -15.94
N ASP A 80 -8.79 0.13 -16.84
CA ASP A 80 -9.53 0.17 -18.10
C ASP A 80 -11.01 0.48 -17.81
N TYR A 81 -11.67 1.21 -18.72
CA TYR A 81 -13.08 1.65 -18.64
C TYR A 81 -13.40 2.82 -17.69
N SER A 82 -12.44 3.43 -17.00
CA SER A 82 -12.75 4.47 -16.00
C SER A 82 -13.57 5.65 -16.59
N ALA A 83 -13.26 6.10 -17.78
CA ALA A 83 -14.04 7.13 -18.48
C ALA A 83 -15.12 6.56 -19.44
N ASP A 84 -14.98 5.29 -19.85
CA ASP A 84 -15.81 4.74 -20.94
C ASP A 84 -17.28 4.60 -20.52
N LEU A 85 -17.56 4.26 -19.28
CA LEU A 85 -18.93 4.16 -18.78
C LEU A 85 -19.65 5.52 -18.78
N GLN A 86 -18.93 6.60 -18.48
CA GLN A 86 -19.50 7.95 -18.55
C GLN A 86 -19.64 8.42 -20.01
N ASN A 87 -18.61 8.19 -20.84
CA ASN A 87 -18.65 8.54 -22.26
C ASN A 87 -19.78 7.81 -23.02
N ALA A 88 -20.06 6.56 -22.66
CA ALA A 88 -21.16 5.78 -23.21
C ALA A 88 -22.53 6.10 -22.60
N GLY A 89 -22.61 7.03 -21.64
CA GLY A 89 -23.86 7.46 -21.01
C GLY A 89 -24.47 6.45 -20.03
N PHE A 90 -23.70 5.45 -19.56
CA PHE A 90 -24.17 4.49 -18.55
C PHE A 90 -24.20 5.08 -17.14
N VAL A 91 -23.28 6.00 -16.84
CA VAL A 91 -23.21 6.69 -15.56
C VAL A 91 -23.06 8.20 -15.77
N LYS A 92 -23.51 8.99 -14.78
CA LYS A 92 -23.38 10.45 -14.81
C LYS A 92 -22.05 10.93 -14.24
N SER A 93 -21.55 10.22 -13.25
CA SER A 93 -20.29 10.58 -12.59
C SER A 93 -19.52 9.36 -12.10
N PHE A 94 -18.22 9.52 -12.00
CA PHE A 94 -17.34 8.54 -11.38
C PHE A 94 -16.30 9.20 -10.49
N GLY A 95 -15.75 8.42 -9.57
CA GLY A 95 -14.58 8.74 -8.77
C GLY A 95 -13.79 7.47 -8.47
N GLY A 96 -12.69 7.61 -7.76
CA GLY A 96 -11.91 6.44 -7.40
C GLY A 96 -10.60 6.77 -6.69
N ILE A 97 -9.85 5.74 -6.38
CA ILE A 97 -8.55 5.84 -5.72
C ILE A 97 -7.44 5.78 -6.76
N LEU A 98 -6.52 6.74 -6.68
CA LEU A 98 -5.28 6.76 -7.44
C LEU A 98 -4.17 6.16 -6.57
N HIS A 99 -3.74 4.94 -6.89
CA HIS A 99 -2.69 4.23 -6.13
C HIS A 99 -1.28 4.67 -6.46
N ALA A 100 -1.05 5.04 -7.72
CA ALA A 100 0.21 5.54 -8.22
C ALA A 100 -0.06 6.54 -9.33
N THR A 101 0.73 7.58 -9.44
CA THR A 101 0.63 8.57 -10.50
C THR A 101 1.76 8.44 -11.51
N ASN A 102 1.48 8.68 -12.78
CA ASN A 102 2.49 8.73 -13.85
C ASN A 102 3.30 10.05 -13.80
N HIS A 103 2.94 10.98 -12.93
CA HIS A 103 3.69 12.22 -12.69
C HIS A 103 4.89 12.03 -11.75
N GLN A 104 5.08 10.85 -11.16
CA GLN A 104 6.22 10.55 -10.29
C GLN A 104 7.50 10.35 -11.11
N ASP A 105 8.60 11.04 -10.73
CA ASP A 105 9.88 10.94 -11.42
C ASP A 105 10.49 9.53 -11.42
N LEU A 106 10.18 8.73 -10.40
CA LEU A 106 10.62 7.34 -10.26
C LEU A 106 9.62 6.31 -10.80
N ALA A 107 8.47 6.74 -11.27
CA ALA A 107 7.59 5.89 -12.03
C ALA A 107 8.32 5.45 -13.32
N ILE A 108 8.11 4.21 -13.71
CA ILE A 108 8.73 3.53 -14.84
C ILE A 108 8.65 4.40 -16.10
N GLY A 109 9.64 5.25 -16.31
CA GLY A 109 9.77 6.22 -17.39
C GLY A 109 8.51 7.07 -17.56
N GLN A 110 8.59 8.37 -17.35
CA GLN A 110 7.50 9.31 -17.66
C GLN A 110 7.10 9.16 -19.14
N GLN A 111 6.18 8.24 -19.41
CA GLN A 111 5.64 8.10 -20.74
C GLN A 111 4.55 9.16 -20.92
N LYS A 112 4.81 10.12 -21.77
CA LYS A 112 3.85 11.20 -22.08
C LYS A 112 2.43 10.68 -22.32
N LYS A 113 2.27 9.55 -23.01
CA LYS A 113 0.97 8.92 -23.26
C LYS A 113 0.26 8.50 -21.97
N LEU A 114 0.97 8.00 -20.96
CA LEU A 114 0.38 7.61 -19.67
C LEU A 114 -0.02 8.84 -18.85
N ILE A 115 0.79 9.90 -18.90
CA ILE A 115 0.48 11.17 -18.25
C ILE A 115 -0.75 11.80 -18.91
N ASP A 116 -0.81 11.84 -20.24
CA ASP A 116 -1.95 12.39 -20.99
C ASP A 116 -3.23 11.59 -20.71
N TYR A 117 -3.14 10.26 -20.64
CA TYR A 117 -4.25 9.39 -20.25
C TYR A 117 -4.72 9.69 -18.82
N GLU A 118 -3.81 9.70 -17.84
CA GLU A 118 -4.12 10.03 -16.45
C GLU A 118 -4.82 11.41 -16.35
N ASN A 119 -4.24 12.43 -16.98
CA ASN A 119 -4.83 13.77 -17.00
C ASN A 119 -6.24 13.80 -17.61
N SER A 120 -6.50 12.99 -18.63
CA SER A 120 -7.83 12.91 -19.24
C SER A 120 -8.85 12.30 -18.29
N ILE A 121 -8.49 11.23 -17.59
CA ILE A 121 -9.35 10.59 -16.59
C ILE A 121 -9.65 11.55 -15.43
N MET A 122 -8.61 12.24 -14.93
CA MET A 122 -8.75 13.16 -13.79
C MET A 122 -9.64 14.37 -14.11
N LYS A 123 -9.62 14.87 -15.33
CA LYS A 123 -10.53 15.95 -15.77
C LYS A 123 -12.01 15.55 -15.77
N MET A 124 -12.30 14.28 -16.00
CA MET A 124 -13.66 13.74 -16.04
C MET A 124 -14.12 13.26 -14.66
N SER A 125 -13.20 12.85 -13.81
CA SER A 125 -13.47 12.36 -12.47
C SER A 125 -14.13 13.43 -11.60
N LYS A 126 -15.21 13.06 -10.91
CA LYS A 126 -15.87 13.91 -9.93
C LYS A 126 -15.04 14.01 -8.63
N GLN A 127 -14.38 12.91 -8.28
CA GLN A 127 -13.52 12.83 -7.09
C GLN A 127 -12.40 11.83 -7.28
N THR A 128 -11.18 12.25 -6.99
CA THR A 128 -10.01 11.37 -6.93
C THR A 128 -9.42 11.39 -5.53
N ILE A 129 -9.18 10.20 -4.99
CA ILE A 129 -8.62 9.99 -3.65
C ILE A 129 -7.21 9.45 -3.78
N VAL A 130 -6.30 9.95 -2.96
CA VAL A 130 -4.90 9.50 -2.87
C VAL A 130 -4.54 9.08 -1.44
N ALA A 131 -3.49 8.27 -1.33
CA ALA A 131 -3.08 7.70 -0.05
C ALA A 131 -2.34 8.70 0.86
N SER A 132 -1.77 9.79 0.34
CA SER A 132 -0.86 10.64 1.10
C SER A 132 -0.76 12.06 0.56
N GLU A 133 -0.31 12.99 1.40
CA GLU A 133 0.01 14.37 0.99
C GLU A 133 1.16 14.39 -0.03
N LEU A 134 2.12 13.46 0.07
CA LEU A 134 3.16 13.32 -0.94
C LEU A 134 2.55 13.10 -2.32
N MET A 135 1.62 12.16 -2.47
CA MET A 135 0.95 11.91 -3.76
C MET A 135 0.18 13.14 -4.24
N LYS A 136 -0.55 13.82 -3.35
CA LYS A 136 -1.27 15.05 -3.67
C LYS A 136 -0.35 16.13 -4.23
N ASN A 137 0.84 16.28 -3.67
CA ASN A 137 1.83 17.27 -4.11
C ASN A 137 2.51 16.92 -5.45
N GLN A 138 2.40 15.67 -5.88
CA GLN A 138 2.99 15.18 -7.13
C GLN A 138 2.07 15.30 -8.36
N VAL A 139 0.78 15.54 -8.15
CA VAL A 139 -0.21 15.62 -9.24
C VAL A 139 -0.64 17.04 -9.51
N PRO A 140 -0.91 17.41 -10.80
CA PRO A 140 -1.29 18.77 -11.19
C PRO A 140 -2.80 19.06 -11.06
N TYR A 141 -3.57 18.18 -10.44
CA TYR A 141 -5.02 18.26 -10.30
C TYR A 141 -5.47 18.09 -8.85
N ASN A 142 -6.72 18.45 -8.57
CA ASN A 142 -7.26 18.36 -7.21
C ASN A 142 -7.53 16.91 -6.82
N VAL A 143 -7.08 16.52 -5.63
CA VAL A 143 -7.31 15.22 -5.02
C VAL A 143 -7.60 15.35 -3.53
N ASP A 144 -8.38 14.42 -2.99
CA ASP A 144 -8.60 14.28 -1.56
C ASP A 144 -7.63 13.26 -0.97
N VAL A 145 -7.00 13.59 0.17
CA VAL A 145 -6.09 12.67 0.87
C VAL A 145 -6.86 11.93 1.96
N MET A 146 -7.00 10.61 1.82
CA MET A 146 -7.74 9.78 2.79
C MET A 146 -6.93 8.61 3.36
N GLY A 147 -5.72 8.35 2.83
CA GLY A 147 -4.99 7.13 3.18
C GLY A 147 -5.62 5.87 2.59
N LEU A 148 -5.17 4.73 3.08
CA LEU A 148 -5.74 3.43 2.73
C LEU A 148 -6.04 2.64 4.02
N PRO A 149 -7.05 1.75 4.03
CA PRO A 149 -7.37 0.97 5.22
C PRO A 149 -6.31 -0.09 5.50
N VAL A 150 -6.03 -0.32 6.77
CA VAL A 150 -5.09 -1.34 7.26
C VAL A 150 -5.85 -2.39 8.05
N HIS A 151 -5.91 -3.62 7.51
CA HIS A 151 -6.63 -4.75 8.08
C HIS A 151 -5.79 -5.49 9.14
N MET A 152 -5.42 -4.78 10.18
CA MET A 152 -4.66 -5.33 11.31
C MET A 152 -5.03 -4.61 12.61
N GLU A 153 -5.04 -5.37 13.69
CA GLU A 153 -5.15 -4.84 15.05
C GLU A 153 -3.77 -4.44 15.60
N PHE A 154 -3.74 -3.41 16.46
CA PHE A 154 -2.52 -3.04 17.16
C PHE A 154 -2.07 -4.13 18.12
N GLN A 155 -0.81 -4.55 17.95
CA GLN A 155 -0.16 -5.51 18.82
C GLN A 155 0.75 -4.80 19.83
N TYR A 156 0.99 -5.46 20.96
CA TYR A 156 1.92 -4.96 21.98
C TYR A 156 3.37 -5.07 21.45
N PRO A 157 4.25 -4.10 21.78
CA PRO A 157 5.65 -4.12 21.35
C PRO A 157 6.39 -5.40 21.78
N SER A 158 7.05 -6.05 20.82
CA SER A 158 7.89 -7.24 21.07
C SER A 158 9.19 -6.83 21.76
N VAL A 159 9.71 -7.68 22.65
CA VAL A 159 11.02 -7.50 23.29
C VAL A 159 12.19 -7.95 22.42
N SER A 160 11.94 -8.56 21.28
CA SER A 160 12.96 -9.05 20.35
C SER A 160 13.89 -7.92 19.88
N LYS A 161 15.18 -8.28 19.69
CA LYS A 161 16.20 -7.41 19.08
C LYS A 161 16.36 -7.66 17.58
N LYS A 162 15.56 -8.54 16.97
CA LYS A 162 15.60 -8.81 15.52
C LYS A 162 14.96 -7.67 14.75
N ILE A 163 15.52 -7.38 13.57
CA ILE A 163 15.07 -6.33 12.66
C ILE A 163 14.43 -6.99 11.44
N LEU A 164 13.24 -6.58 11.08
CA LEU A 164 12.55 -7.03 9.85
C LEU A 164 12.76 -6.02 8.72
N PHE A 165 13.26 -6.49 7.59
CA PHE A 165 13.22 -5.77 6.32
C PHE A 165 12.25 -6.50 5.39
N SER A 166 11.09 -5.89 5.11
CA SER A 166 9.97 -6.53 4.38
C SER A 166 9.54 -5.73 3.15
N HIS A 167 10.44 -5.64 2.17
CA HIS A 167 10.21 -4.88 0.94
C HIS A 167 10.51 -5.72 -0.30
N ARG A 168 9.95 -5.30 -1.45
CA ARG A 168 10.40 -5.78 -2.75
C ARG A 168 11.89 -5.45 -2.92
N LEU A 169 12.68 -6.37 -3.47
CA LEU A 169 14.09 -6.11 -3.74
C LEU A 169 14.27 -5.41 -5.10
N MET A 170 13.91 -4.13 -5.11
CA MET A 170 13.94 -3.26 -6.27
C MET A 170 14.70 -1.96 -5.96
N LYS A 171 15.12 -1.24 -6.99
CA LYS A 171 15.92 -0.02 -6.85
C LYS A 171 15.26 1.05 -5.99
N ASP A 172 13.94 1.20 -6.11
CA ASP A 172 13.14 2.15 -5.33
C ASP A 172 13.12 1.87 -3.81
N LYS A 173 13.57 0.68 -3.39
CA LYS A 173 13.71 0.30 -1.98
C LYS A 173 15.15 0.41 -1.46
N ASN A 174 16.04 0.99 -2.28
CA ASN A 174 17.44 1.30 -1.93
C ASN A 174 18.19 0.10 -1.31
N ILE A 175 18.20 -1.02 -2.04
CA ILE A 175 18.79 -2.28 -1.58
C ILE A 175 20.30 -2.17 -1.39
N ASP A 176 20.94 -1.26 -2.12
CA ASP A 176 22.39 -1.05 -1.99
C ASP A 176 22.73 -0.57 -0.57
N MET A 177 21.92 0.34 0.02
CA MET A 177 22.09 0.79 1.41
C MET A 177 21.87 -0.36 2.43
N LEU A 178 20.95 -1.29 2.16
CA LEU A 178 20.78 -2.50 2.97
C LEU A 178 22.03 -3.38 2.94
N LEU A 179 22.67 -3.51 1.78
CA LEU A 179 23.90 -4.30 1.59
C LEU A 179 25.14 -3.68 2.24
N GLU A 180 25.15 -2.34 2.43
CA GLU A 180 26.24 -1.58 3.04
C GLU A 180 26.20 -1.56 4.57
N LEU A 181 25.16 -2.10 5.21
CA LEU A 181 25.04 -2.15 6.65
C LEU A 181 26.24 -2.87 7.31
N PRO A 182 26.66 -2.47 8.52
CA PRO A 182 27.68 -3.18 9.28
C PRO A 182 27.23 -4.59 9.64
N GLU A 183 28.19 -5.52 9.75
CA GLU A 183 27.92 -6.95 9.98
C GLU A 183 27.10 -7.19 11.25
N GLU A 184 27.33 -6.42 12.31
CA GLU A 184 26.57 -6.51 13.56
C GLU A 184 25.07 -6.29 13.39
N LEU A 185 24.65 -5.40 12.48
CA LEU A 185 23.24 -5.20 12.12
C LEU A 185 22.74 -6.28 11.16
N LYS A 186 23.54 -6.66 10.15
CA LYS A 186 23.17 -7.72 9.20
C LYS A 186 22.81 -9.03 9.89
N GLU A 187 23.52 -9.40 10.97
CA GLU A 187 23.22 -10.59 11.77
C GLU A 187 21.86 -10.55 12.50
N LYS A 188 21.34 -9.33 12.76
CA LYS A 188 20.01 -9.13 13.40
C LYS A 188 18.89 -9.10 12.38
N ILE A 189 19.20 -8.87 11.09
CA ILE A 189 18.20 -8.63 10.08
C ILE A 189 17.60 -9.93 9.54
N ILE A 190 16.30 -9.93 9.45
CA ILE A 190 15.47 -10.88 8.71
C ILE A 190 15.00 -10.18 7.45
N VAL A 191 15.37 -10.69 6.28
CA VAL A 191 14.86 -10.17 5.02
C VAL A 191 13.74 -11.06 4.50
N THR A 192 12.57 -10.46 4.24
CA THR A 192 11.47 -11.14 3.55
C THR A 192 11.00 -10.27 2.40
N CYS A 193 10.75 -10.87 1.24
CA CYS A 193 10.33 -10.13 0.06
C CYS A 193 9.40 -10.96 -0.85
N PRO A 194 8.30 -10.35 -1.33
CA PRO A 194 7.37 -11.00 -2.23
C PRO A 194 7.89 -11.06 -3.68
N SER A 195 8.78 -10.12 -4.05
CA SER A 195 9.35 -10.01 -5.40
C SER A 195 10.65 -9.22 -5.38
N GLY A 196 11.42 -9.30 -6.47
CA GLY A 196 12.65 -8.54 -6.62
C GLY A 196 13.33 -8.80 -7.96
N SER A 197 14.24 -7.91 -8.35
CA SER A 197 15.11 -8.17 -9.49
C SER A 197 16.07 -9.32 -9.18
N THR A 198 16.38 -10.15 -10.18
CA THR A 198 17.27 -11.29 -10.03
C THR A 198 18.62 -10.91 -9.45
N THR A 199 19.12 -9.73 -9.85
CA THR A 199 20.39 -9.18 -9.36
C THR A 199 20.35 -8.90 -7.85
N TYR A 200 19.33 -8.19 -7.36
CA TYR A 200 19.22 -7.88 -5.94
C TYR A 200 18.89 -9.10 -5.09
N VAL A 201 18.01 -9.99 -5.57
CA VAL A 201 17.73 -11.26 -4.90
C VAL A 201 19.01 -12.05 -4.67
N GLY A 202 19.84 -12.22 -5.72
CA GLY A 202 21.10 -12.95 -5.63
C GLY A 202 22.14 -12.31 -4.70
N LYS A 203 22.23 -10.96 -4.68
CA LYS A 203 23.12 -10.24 -3.75
C LYS A 203 22.66 -10.41 -2.29
N VAL A 204 21.38 -10.17 -2.01
CA VAL A 204 20.81 -10.23 -0.66
C VAL A 204 20.91 -11.65 -0.08
N GLN A 205 20.61 -12.67 -0.88
CA GLN A 205 20.70 -14.07 -0.48
C GLN A 205 22.12 -14.49 -0.03
N LYS A 206 23.17 -13.91 -0.63
CA LYS A 206 24.56 -14.18 -0.26
C LYS A 206 24.97 -13.51 1.05
N VAL A 207 24.35 -12.41 1.42
CA VAL A 207 24.73 -11.57 2.56
C VAL A 207 23.92 -11.90 3.82
N PHE A 208 22.63 -12.14 3.67
CA PHE A 208 21.74 -12.33 4.82
C PHE A 208 21.43 -13.79 5.07
N LYS A 209 21.81 -14.30 6.25
CA LYS A 209 21.55 -15.70 6.69
C LYS A 209 20.06 -16.01 6.80
N ARG A 210 19.22 -15.01 7.13
CA ARG A 210 17.76 -15.12 7.31
C ARG A 210 17.05 -14.43 6.16
N PHE A 211 17.01 -15.09 5.00
CA PHE A 211 16.41 -14.60 3.77
C PHE A 211 15.24 -15.46 3.32
N TYR A 212 14.07 -14.83 3.15
CA TYR A 212 12.80 -15.49 2.82
C TYR A 212 12.20 -14.87 1.57
N PHE A 213 12.35 -15.53 0.43
CA PHE A 213 11.85 -15.05 -0.86
C PHE A 213 10.54 -15.75 -1.24
N LYS A 214 9.52 -14.97 -1.65
CA LYS A 214 8.20 -15.47 -2.11
C LYS A 214 7.55 -16.47 -1.14
N LYS A 215 7.64 -16.23 0.17
CA LYS A 215 7.02 -17.08 1.16
C LYS A 215 5.53 -16.74 1.35
N PRO A 216 4.68 -17.73 1.75
CA PRO A 216 3.29 -17.50 2.11
C PRO A 216 3.12 -16.43 3.19
N LYS A 217 1.93 -15.79 3.21
CA LYS A 217 1.60 -14.72 4.15
C LYS A 217 1.77 -15.13 5.61
N GLU A 218 1.46 -16.37 5.95
CA GLU A 218 1.58 -16.94 7.29
C GLU A 218 3.03 -16.88 7.81
N ILE A 219 4.00 -17.20 6.94
CA ILE A 219 5.43 -17.09 7.27
C ILE A 219 5.81 -15.63 7.48
N TYR A 220 5.35 -14.72 6.62
CA TYR A 220 5.57 -13.30 6.80
C TYR A 220 5.02 -12.78 8.14
N LEU A 221 3.80 -13.14 8.51
CA LEU A 221 3.19 -12.77 9.79
C LEU A 221 3.94 -13.35 10.99
N GLN A 222 4.48 -14.57 10.87
CA GLN A 222 5.35 -15.16 11.89
C GLN A 222 6.65 -14.36 12.03
N LEU A 223 7.30 -13.97 10.93
CA LEU A 223 8.53 -13.18 10.94
C LEU A 223 8.32 -11.80 11.57
N ILE A 224 7.17 -11.15 11.32
CA ILE A 224 6.79 -9.91 12.01
C ILE A 224 6.75 -10.15 13.54
N LYS A 225 6.06 -11.19 14.01
CA LYS A 225 5.93 -11.50 15.43
C LYS A 225 7.27 -11.82 16.09
N GLU A 226 8.20 -12.43 15.36
CA GLU A 226 9.56 -12.71 15.84
C GLU A 226 10.46 -11.47 15.93
N SER A 227 10.08 -10.40 15.28
CA SER A 227 10.86 -9.16 15.17
C SER A 227 10.44 -8.17 16.25
N GLY A 228 11.33 -7.26 16.57
CA GLY A 228 11.04 -6.16 17.48
C GLY A 228 11.26 -4.81 16.83
N PHE A 229 11.96 -4.82 15.69
CA PHE A 229 12.26 -3.63 14.92
C PHE A 229 11.87 -3.86 13.45
N GLY A 230 11.46 -2.80 12.79
CA GLY A 230 11.29 -2.74 11.34
C GLY A 230 12.29 -1.77 10.73
N LEU A 231 12.64 -1.97 9.46
CA LEU A 231 13.60 -1.14 8.75
C LEU A 231 13.17 -0.91 7.31
N SER A 232 13.30 0.34 6.85
CA SER A 232 13.12 0.70 5.46
C SER A 232 14.13 1.74 5.00
N PHE A 233 14.73 1.49 3.83
CA PHE A 233 15.55 2.45 3.08
C PHE A 233 14.83 3.01 1.85
N ALA A 234 13.54 2.75 1.70
CA ALA A 234 12.79 3.12 0.52
C ALA A 234 12.97 4.60 0.16
N ILE A 235 13.35 4.87 -1.07
CA ILE A 235 13.44 6.22 -1.64
C ILE A 235 12.13 6.65 -2.28
N HIS A 236 11.22 5.70 -2.52
CA HIS A 236 9.88 5.96 -3.02
C HIS A 236 8.85 4.97 -2.45
N ASP A 237 7.76 5.50 -1.93
CA ASP A 237 6.57 4.74 -1.53
C ASP A 237 5.36 5.68 -1.41
N ASN A 238 4.17 5.21 -1.83
CA ASN A 238 2.94 6.00 -1.83
C ASN A 238 2.14 5.88 -0.53
N PHE A 239 2.21 4.72 0.13
CA PHE A 239 1.55 4.47 1.42
C PHE A 239 2.40 3.59 2.34
N GLY A 240 3.07 2.55 1.77
CA GLY A 240 3.95 1.69 2.54
C GLY A 240 3.22 0.66 3.40
N TYR A 241 2.45 -0.25 2.80
CA TYR A 241 1.74 -1.29 3.58
C TYR A 241 2.64 -2.10 4.50
N SER A 242 3.87 -2.43 4.09
CA SER A 242 4.81 -3.16 4.95
C SER A 242 5.26 -2.35 6.17
N LEU A 243 5.38 -1.02 6.03
CA LEU A 243 5.59 -0.11 7.15
C LEU A 243 4.39 -0.12 8.08
N MET A 244 3.17 0.04 7.56
CA MET A 244 1.95 0.04 8.35
C MET A 244 1.77 -1.28 9.10
N GLU A 245 1.91 -2.42 8.42
CA GLU A 245 1.85 -3.74 9.05
C GLU A 245 2.88 -3.90 10.17
N GLY A 246 4.10 -3.40 9.99
CA GLY A 246 5.12 -3.39 11.03
C GLY A 246 4.72 -2.53 12.24
N ILE A 247 4.23 -1.31 12.02
CA ILE A 247 3.77 -0.41 13.10
C ILE A 247 2.59 -1.03 13.86
N TYR A 248 1.60 -1.55 13.16
CA TYR A 248 0.43 -2.22 13.78
C TYR A 248 0.86 -3.45 14.59
N SER A 249 1.87 -4.18 14.12
CA SER A 249 2.44 -5.34 14.83
C SER A 249 3.34 -4.97 16.01
N GLY A 250 3.49 -3.69 16.34
CA GLY A 250 4.27 -3.23 17.48
C GLY A 250 5.78 -3.17 17.24
N LEU A 251 6.25 -3.12 15.99
CA LEU A 251 7.65 -2.92 15.68
C LEU A 251 8.07 -1.46 15.91
N THR A 252 9.26 -1.26 16.47
CA THR A 252 9.94 0.03 16.41
C THR A 252 10.48 0.21 15.00
N TYR A 253 9.77 0.97 14.17
CA TYR A 253 10.02 1.00 12.73
C TYR A 253 10.90 2.17 12.33
N PHE A 254 12.15 1.88 11.96
CA PHE A 254 13.12 2.86 11.47
C PHE A 254 12.98 3.08 9.97
N VAL A 255 13.04 4.32 9.54
CA VAL A 255 12.96 4.69 8.13
C VAL A 255 14.04 5.67 7.73
N HIS A 256 14.61 5.49 6.55
CA HIS A 256 15.52 6.46 5.96
C HIS A 256 14.76 7.74 5.62
N ASP A 257 15.26 8.87 6.10
CA ASP A 257 14.63 10.18 5.95
C ASP A 257 14.94 10.77 4.57
N ASN A 258 13.95 10.75 3.68
CA ASN A 258 14.03 11.36 2.36
C ASN A 258 12.69 11.97 1.94
N ASP A 259 12.68 12.79 0.90
CA ASP A 259 11.52 13.57 0.47
C ASP A 259 10.58 12.82 -0.49
N CYS A 260 10.95 11.62 -0.91
CA CYS A 260 10.22 10.87 -1.95
C CYS A 260 9.32 9.77 -1.39
N THR A 261 9.16 9.67 -0.06
CA THR A 261 8.30 8.68 0.58
C THR A 261 7.29 9.32 1.51
N THR A 262 6.16 8.65 1.69
CA THR A 262 5.14 9.01 2.67
C THR A 262 5.57 8.79 4.12
N TYR A 263 6.75 8.22 4.33
CA TYR A 263 7.20 7.81 5.67
C TYR A 263 7.36 9.01 6.62
N ARG A 264 7.69 10.19 6.09
CA ARG A 264 7.69 11.43 6.88
C ARG A 264 6.32 11.77 7.46
N GLU A 265 5.24 11.45 6.74
CA GLU A 265 3.88 11.72 7.20
C GLU A 265 3.46 10.75 8.31
N PHE A 266 3.93 9.50 8.24
CA PHE A 266 3.46 8.41 9.07
C PHE A 266 4.39 8.06 10.23
N VAL A 267 5.69 8.25 10.08
CA VAL A 267 6.70 7.89 11.08
C VAL A 267 7.08 9.08 11.94
N LEU A 268 7.31 8.85 13.23
CA LEU A 268 7.80 9.86 14.17
C LEU A 268 9.23 10.27 13.81
N ASP A 269 9.58 11.55 14.03
CA ASP A 269 10.89 12.11 13.69
C ASP A 269 12.04 11.35 14.35
N GLU A 270 11.87 10.95 15.60
CA GLU A 270 12.85 10.19 16.36
C GLU A 270 13.14 8.79 15.81
N LEU A 271 12.26 8.24 14.96
CA LEU A 271 12.44 6.95 14.28
C LEU A 271 12.98 7.09 12.85
N ARG A 272 13.19 8.31 12.40
CA ARG A 272 13.81 8.59 11.10
C ARG A 272 15.32 8.75 11.26
N PHE A 273 16.09 8.33 10.25
CA PHE A 273 17.55 8.43 10.23
C PHE A 273 18.05 8.84 8.84
N LYS A 274 19.20 9.52 8.78
CA LYS A 274 19.85 9.96 7.53
C LYS A 274 21.10 9.14 7.21
N THR A 275 21.79 8.64 8.24
CA THR A 275 23.02 7.86 8.09
C THR A 275 22.91 6.51 8.78
N ILE A 276 23.77 5.58 8.39
CA ILE A 276 23.85 4.25 9.03
C ILE A 276 24.29 4.37 10.49
N ASP A 277 25.18 5.32 10.81
CA ASP A 277 25.60 5.57 12.19
C ASP A 277 24.44 6.02 13.07
N GLU A 278 23.61 6.95 12.56
CA GLU A 278 22.40 7.38 13.26
C GLU A 278 21.40 6.25 13.47
N LEU A 279 21.25 5.35 12.48
CA LEU A 279 20.43 4.15 12.62
C LEU A 279 20.96 3.26 13.74
N LEU A 280 22.27 3.03 13.78
CA LEU A 280 22.92 2.18 14.78
C LEU A 280 22.75 2.75 16.19
N GLU A 281 22.96 4.06 16.36
CA GLU A 281 22.74 4.76 17.62
C GLU A 281 21.30 4.61 18.13
N LYS A 282 20.32 4.85 17.26
CA LYS A 282 18.88 4.72 17.59
C LYS A 282 18.52 3.27 17.92
N TYR A 283 19.00 2.30 17.14
CA TYR A 283 18.78 0.88 17.39
C TYR A 283 19.32 0.46 18.77
N ASN A 284 20.57 0.81 19.07
CA ASN A 284 21.20 0.49 20.36
C ASN A 284 20.44 1.17 21.51
N TYR A 285 20.10 2.47 21.36
CA TYR A 285 19.32 3.19 22.36
C TYR A 285 18.02 2.45 22.72
N TYR A 286 17.21 2.05 21.75
CA TYR A 286 15.95 1.35 22.02
C TYR A 286 16.13 -0.12 22.44
N CYS A 287 17.27 -0.75 22.13
CA CYS A 287 17.64 -2.06 22.69
C CYS A 287 17.92 -1.99 24.18
N ASP A 288 18.54 -0.90 24.63
CA ASP A 288 18.97 -0.71 26.03
C ASP A 288 17.89 -0.01 26.87
N ASN A 289 16.92 0.63 26.25
CA ASN A 289 15.83 1.36 26.89
C ASN A 289 14.43 0.81 26.53
N PRO A 290 14.06 -0.41 26.98
CA PRO A 290 12.81 -1.06 26.56
C PRO A 290 11.55 -0.28 26.97
N LYS A 291 11.57 0.49 28.06
CA LYS A 291 10.45 1.35 28.47
C LYS A 291 10.22 2.50 27.48
N GLU A 292 11.28 3.14 27.03
CA GLU A 292 11.18 4.21 26.01
C GLU A 292 10.76 3.64 24.66
N ARG A 293 11.23 2.45 24.32
CA ARG A 293 10.79 1.73 23.14
C ARG A 293 9.28 1.46 23.14
N ILE A 294 8.72 1.00 24.26
CA ILE A 294 7.24 0.80 24.39
C ILE A 294 6.51 2.12 24.21
N LYS A 295 6.99 3.21 24.78
CA LYS A 295 6.37 4.54 24.64
C LYS A 295 6.36 5.02 23.19
N VAL A 296 7.50 4.91 22.49
CA VAL A 296 7.59 5.37 21.09
C VAL A 296 6.71 4.55 20.16
N VAL A 297 6.63 3.21 20.35
CA VAL A 297 5.75 2.36 19.56
C VAL A 297 4.29 2.74 19.77
N LYS A 298 3.83 2.97 20.99
CA LYS A 298 2.46 3.42 21.26
C LYS A 298 2.13 4.77 20.61
N ARG A 299 3.05 5.73 20.68
CA ARG A 299 2.90 7.03 20.01
C ARG A 299 2.85 6.87 18.48
N GLN A 300 3.66 5.96 17.94
CA GLN A 300 3.68 5.64 16.53
C GLN A 300 2.36 5.01 16.08
N GLN A 301 1.81 4.07 16.85
CA GLN A 301 0.50 3.46 16.61
C GLN A 301 -0.63 4.49 16.65
N GLU A 302 -0.63 5.38 17.64
CA GLU A 302 -1.64 6.45 17.73
C GLU A 302 -1.60 7.39 16.51
N LYS A 303 -0.41 7.71 15.98
CA LYS A 303 -0.26 8.54 14.77
C LYS A 303 -0.94 7.93 13.54
N VAL A 304 -0.95 6.61 13.40
CA VAL A 304 -1.51 5.89 12.24
C VAL A 304 -2.89 5.26 12.49
N LYS A 305 -3.46 5.45 13.66
CA LYS A 305 -4.74 4.86 14.08
C LYS A 305 -5.90 5.18 13.13
N LYS A 306 -5.88 6.35 12.50
CA LYS A 306 -6.89 6.78 11.52
C LYS A 306 -7.01 5.85 10.31
N PHE A 307 -6.04 4.95 10.09
CA PHE A 307 -6.05 3.98 9.00
C PHE A 307 -6.59 2.60 9.42
N GLN A 308 -6.95 2.38 10.69
CA GLN A 308 -7.75 1.20 11.06
C GLN A 308 -9.06 1.19 10.25
N VAL A 309 -9.50 0.00 9.85
CA VAL A 309 -10.61 -0.16 8.90
C VAL A 309 -11.83 0.65 9.32
N GLU A 310 -12.29 0.52 10.55
CA GLU A 310 -13.48 1.21 11.05
C GLU A 310 -13.33 2.73 11.00
N SER A 311 -12.20 3.25 11.49
CA SER A 311 -11.93 4.69 11.48
C SER A 311 -11.77 5.23 10.05
N TRP A 312 -11.16 4.43 9.17
CA TRP A 312 -10.99 4.78 7.78
C TRP A 312 -12.33 4.81 7.05
N VAL A 313 -13.19 3.80 7.24
CA VAL A 313 -14.54 3.71 6.66
C VAL A 313 -15.39 4.91 7.05
N ASP A 314 -15.42 5.26 8.33
CA ASP A 314 -16.16 6.42 8.84
C ASP A 314 -15.72 7.73 8.18
N ASN A 315 -14.40 7.93 8.04
CA ASN A 315 -13.86 9.12 7.40
C ASN A 315 -14.11 9.13 5.89
N PHE A 316 -13.98 7.97 5.26
CA PHE A 316 -14.20 7.78 3.83
C PHE A 316 -15.66 8.08 3.46
N GLN A 317 -16.63 7.51 4.18
CA GLN A 317 -18.06 7.76 3.93
C GLN A 317 -18.44 9.24 4.06
N LYS A 318 -17.88 9.94 5.05
CA LYS A 318 -18.08 11.40 5.22
C LYS A 318 -17.44 12.23 4.12
N GLY A 319 -16.37 11.71 3.52
CA GLY A 319 -15.58 12.39 2.48
C GLY A 319 -16.03 12.15 1.05
N ILE A 320 -16.89 11.16 0.78
CA ILE A 320 -17.38 10.85 -0.57
C ILE A 320 -18.34 11.93 -1.07
N LYS A 321 -18.07 12.43 -2.30
CA LYS A 321 -18.79 13.56 -2.93
C LYS A 321 -19.34 13.23 -4.34
N LEU A 322 -19.53 11.96 -4.68
CA LEU A 322 -20.01 11.51 -6.01
C LEU A 322 -21.47 11.82 -6.26
#